data_2f6134fa0c66c1c08650c07feb86f90c
#
_entry.id   2f6134fa0c66c1c08650c07feb86f90c
#
_cell.length_a   1.000
_cell.length_b   1.000
_cell.length_c   1.000
_cell.angle_alpha   90.00
_cell.angle_beta   90.00
_cell.angle_gamma   90.00
#
_symmetry.space_group_name_H-M   'P 1'
#
loop_
_entity.id
_entity.type
_entity.pdbx_description
1 polymer ?
#
loop_
_entity_poly.entity_id
_entity_poly.type
_entity_poly.pdbx_seq_one_letter_code
_entity_poly.pdbx_strand_id
1 'polypeptide(L)'
;MRALVVLALAGAQALAPSRRTFLVAAAGGAAKASASTDGVVQQITLPEAVKAIITDANPDWVRAVVQAGFVYRGVAEASPTLRRDPYDLYSPATYNSARAATYFRSLDAALDKNRAPGPRARKAHLAVANAEAAAQWGTAASIWPLGATTYAWGPTVFWPAKDRAITVAESLRVDEGLADCIRDGREVLYACDASIAVPVSMEASLRAGLGLL
;
A
#
# COMPACT_ATOMS: atom_id res chain seq x y z
N MET A 1 18.20 33.68 56.02
CA MET A 1 17.71 34.06 54.69
C MET A 1 17.79 32.87 53.76
N ARG A 2 16.67 32.23 53.49
CA ARG A 2 16.59 31.09 52.56
C ARG A 2 15.94 31.58 51.27
N ALA A 3 16.67 31.56 50.19
CA ALA A 3 16.16 31.89 48.86
C ALA A 3 15.42 30.67 48.28
N LEU A 4 14.14 30.88 47.95
CA LEU A 4 13.27 29.92 47.30
C LEU A 4 13.50 30.01 45.77
N VAL A 5 14.04 28.94 45.18
CA VAL A 5 14.16 28.83 43.74
C VAL A 5 12.89 28.16 43.22
N VAL A 6 12.07 28.93 42.50
CA VAL A 6 10.88 28.39 41.79
C VAL A 6 11.33 27.90 40.44
N LEU A 7 11.30 26.58 40.23
CA LEU A 7 11.49 25.96 38.93
C LEU A 7 10.18 26.05 38.18
N ALA A 8 10.11 26.85 37.12
CA ALA A 8 9.01 26.86 36.16
C ALA A 8 9.18 25.68 35.22
N LEU A 9 8.31 24.66 35.34
CA LEU A 9 8.16 23.58 34.38
C LEU A 9 7.41 24.12 33.14
N ALA A 10 8.15 24.41 32.07
CA ALA A 10 7.57 24.68 30.79
C ALA A 10 7.02 23.35 30.20
N GLY A 11 5.71 23.20 30.22
CA GLY A 11 5.03 22.09 29.60
C GLY A 11 5.26 22.08 28.08
N ALA A 12 5.94 21.06 27.59
CA ALA A 12 5.98 20.75 26.18
C ALA A 12 4.61 20.24 25.75
N GLN A 13 3.80 21.11 25.14
CA GLN A 13 2.59 20.69 24.43
C GLN A 13 3.02 19.91 23.19
N ALA A 14 2.82 18.60 23.24
CA ALA A 14 2.90 17.75 22.04
C ALA A 14 1.83 18.23 21.05
N LEU A 15 2.28 18.79 19.94
CA LEU A 15 1.44 19.10 18.80
C LEU A 15 0.89 17.78 18.23
N ALA A 16 -0.39 17.52 18.52
CA ALA A 16 -1.13 16.44 17.86
C ALA A 16 -1.11 16.66 16.35
N PRO A 17 -0.84 15.62 15.54
CA PRO A 17 -0.89 15.76 14.09
C PRO A 17 -2.30 16.18 13.69
N SER A 18 -2.41 17.31 13.01
CA SER A 18 -3.65 17.84 12.42
C SER A 18 -4.29 16.76 11.57
N ARG A 19 -5.47 16.29 11.98
CA ARG A 19 -6.36 15.47 11.16
C ARG A 19 -6.77 16.30 9.94
N ARG A 20 -6.03 16.18 8.85
CA ARG A 20 -6.50 16.66 7.55
C ARG A 20 -7.65 15.73 7.13
N THR A 21 -8.86 16.19 7.34
CA THR A 21 -10.08 15.59 6.79
C THR A 21 -9.96 15.66 5.27
N PHE A 22 -9.66 14.53 4.65
CA PHE A 22 -9.74 14.40 3.20
C PHE A 22 -11.21 14.35 2.83
N LEU A 23 -11.75 15.48 2.38
CA LEU A 23 -13.03 15.53 1.71
C LEU A 23 -12.87 14.90 0.33
N VAL A 24 -13.07 13.59 0.26
CA VAL A 24 -13.26 12.89 -1.00
C VAL A 24 -14.72 13.07 -1.37
N ALA A 25 -14.99 13.86 -2.42
CA ALA A 25 -16.30 13.89 -3.04
C ALA A 25 -16.66 12.47 -3.47
N ALA A 26 -17.58 11.85 -2.74
CA ALA A 26 -18.16 10.56 -3.09
C ALA A 26 -19.00 10.74 -4.35
N ALA A 27 -18.40 10.52 -5.51
CA ALA A 27 -19.15 10.19 -6.71
C ALA A 27 -19.64 8.75 -6.55
N GLY A 28 -20.82 8.59 -5.95
CA GLY A 28 -21.54 7.33 -5.86
C GLY A 28 -21.91 6.85 -7.26
N GLY A 29 -21.07 6.05 -7.86
CA GLY A 29 -21.36 5.22 -9.01
C GLY A 29 -21.10 3.78 -8.63
N ALA A 30 -22.16 2.98 -8.46
CA ALA A 30 -22.03 1.54 -8.36
C ALA A 30 -21.37 1.05 -9.65
N ALA A 31 -20.05 0.86 -9.63
CA ALA A 31 -19.31 0.26 -10.71
C ALA A 31 -19.79 -1.18 -10.82
N LYS A 32 -20.57 -1.51 -11.87
CA LYS A 32 -20.74 -2.87 -12.34
C LYS A 32 -19.34 -3.43 -12.54
N ALA A 33 -19.04 -4.51 -11.87
CA ALA A 33 -17.82 -5.28 -12.09
C ALA A 33 -17.81 -5.69 -13.56
N SER A 34 -17.12 -4.94 -14.39
CA SER A 34 -16.73 -5.33 -15.73
C SER A 34 -15.71 -6.44 -15.56
N ALA A 35 -15.95 -7.59 -16.14
CA ALA A 35 -14.98 -8.67 -16.21
C ALA A 35 -13.71 -8.11 -16.90
N SER A 36 -12.74 -7.73 -16.09
CA SER A 36 -11.44 -7.25 -16.54
C SER A 36 -10.66 -8.48 -17.01
N THR A 37 -10.03 -8.36 -18.17
CA THR A 37 -9.09 -9.32 -18.72
C THR A 37 -7.76 -9.36 -17.95
N ASP A 38 -7.72 -8.78 -16.76
CA ASP A 38 -6.54 -8.61 -15.93
C ASP A 38 -6.37 -9.79 -14.96
N GLY A 39 -5.42 -10.64 -15.28
CA GLY A 39 -4.83 -11.62 -14.36
C GLY A 39 -5.77 -12.67 -13.77
N VAL A 40 -5.28 -13.88 -13.64
CA VAL A 40 -6.02 -14.96 -12.97
C VAL A 40 -6.10 -14.69 -11.48
N VAL A 41 -7.27 -14.26 -11.00
CA VAL A 41 -7.58 -14.18 -9.57
C VAL A 41 -8.22 -15.49 -9.15
N GLN A 42 -7.56 -16.23 -8.27
CA GLN A 42 -8.04 -17.48 -7.72
C GLN A 42 -8.45 -17.28 -6.27
N GLN A 43 -9.69 -17.62 -5.93
CA GLN A 43 -10.08 -17.73 -4.52
C GLN A 43 -9.39 -18.95 -3.89
N ILE A 44 -8.87 -18.75 -2.68
CA ILE A 44 -8.19 -19.78 -1.89
C ILE A 44 -8.74 -19.77 -0.47
N THR A 45 -8.52 -20.84 0.27
CA THR A 45 -8.86 -20.89 1.69
C THR A 45 -7.84 -20.14 2.54
N LEU A 46 -8.21 -19.73 3.75
CA LEU A 46 -7.28 -19.09 4.67
C LEU A 46 -6.08 -19.99 5.04
N PRO A 47 -6.22 -21.30 5.30
CA PRO A 47 -5.07 -22.18 5.50
C PRO A 47 -4.11 -22.24 4.29
N GLU A 48 -4.64 -22.25 3.07
CA GLU A 48 -3.81 -22.18 1.86
C GLU A 48 -3.07 -20.85 1.75
N ALA A 49 -3.74 -19.74 2.07
CA ALA A 49 -3.12 -18.43 2.11
C ALA A 49 -1.98 -18.38 3.14
N VAL A 50 -2.23 -18.85 4.37
CA VAL A 50 -1.21 -18.93 5.44
C VAL A 50 -0.02 -19.76 5.00
N LYS A 51 -0.26 -20.96 4.44
CA LYS A 51 0.80 -21.82 3.95
C LYS A 51 1.66 -21.13 2.89
N ALA A 52 1.02 -20.53 1.88
CA ALA A 52 1.74 -19.86 0.80
C ALA A 52 2.51 -18.62 1.30
N ILE A 53 1.97 -17.86 2.25
CA ILE A 53 2.68 -16.73 2.87
C ILE A 53 3.93 -17.23 3.62
N ILE A 54 3.83 -18.28 4.41
CA ILE A 54 4.96 -18.84 5.15
C ILE A 54 6.04 -19.36 4.19
N THR A 55 5.64 -19.97 3.07
CA THR A 55 6.58 -20.63 2.14
C THR A 55 7.21 -19.63 1.15
N ASP A 56 6.40 -18.73 0.59
CA ASP A 56 6.75 -18.01 -0.64
C ASP A 56 6.71 -16.48 -0.51
N ALA A 57 6.21 -15.92 0.61
CA ALA A 57 6.17 -14.47 0.74
C ALA A 57 7.56 -13.85 0.77
N ASN A 58 7.67 -12.65 0.19
CA ASN A 58 8.92 -11.89 0.20
C ASN A 58 9.40 -11.65 1.64
N PRO A 59 10.63 -12.08 2.02
CA PRO A 59 11.09 -12.04 3.41
C PRO A 59 11.24 -10.62 3.96
N ASP A 60 11.58 -9.63 3.12
CA ASP A 60 11.70 -8.24 3.56
C ASP A 60 10.33 -7.63 3.83
N TRP A 61 9.32 -8.01 3.03
CA TRP A 61 7.94 -7.64 3.27
C TRP A 61 7.41 -8.24 4.58
N VAL A 62 7.62 -9.54 4.79
CA VAL A 62 7.22 -10.22 6.05
C VAL A 62 7.89 -9.55 7.24
N ARG A 63 9.18 -9.26 7.17
CA ARG A 63 9.93 -8.58 8.25
C ARG A 63 9.33 -7.21 8.56
N ALA A 64 9.01 -6.42 7.55
CA ALA A 64 8.41 -5.10 7.71
C ALA A 64 7.01 -5.19 8.35
N VAL A 65 6.19 -6.15 7.94
CA VAL A 65 4.86 -6.41 8.51
C VAL A 65 4.96 -6.81 9.99
N VAL A 66 5.90 -7.68 10.35
CA VAL A 66 6.13 -8.08 11.76
C VAL A 66 6.52 -6.87 12.61
N GLN A 67 7.32 -5.96 12.07
CA GLN A 67 7.84 -4.79 12.78
C GLN A 67 6.84 -3.63 12.90
N ALA A 68 5.97 -3.45 11.92
CA ALA A 68 5.22 -2.21 11.78
C ALA A 68 3.72 -2.39 11.49
N GLY A 69 3.25 -3.59 11.20
CA GLY A 69 1.86 -3.87 10.85
C GLY A 69 1.66 -4.18 9.37
N PHE A 70 0.41 -4.32 8.96
CA PHE A 70 0.05 -4.78 7.62
C PHE A 70 0.00 -3.63 6.62
N VAL A 71 0.17 -4.01 5.36
CA VAL A 71 -0.08 -3.17 4.18
C VAL A 71 -1.38 -3.65 3.54
N TYR A 72 -2.24 -2.73 3.15
CA TYR A 72 -3.60 -3.01 2.70
C TYR A 72 -3.88 -2.49 1.30
N ARG A 73 -4.84 -3.12 0.66
CA ARG A 73 -5.42 -2.68 -0.61
C ARG A 73 -6.92 -2.95 -0.62
N GLY A 74 -7.69 -2.13 -1.33
CA GLY A 74 -9.07 -2.47 -1.69
C GLY A 74 -9.10 -3.52 -2.79
N VAL A 75 -9.81 -4.62 -2.56
CA VAL A 75 -10.03 -5.71 -3.50
C VAL A 75 -11.52 -5.94 -3.71
N ALA A 76 -11.90 -6.61 -4.80
CA ALA A 76 -13.31 -6.90 -5.07
C ALA A 76 -13.83 -8.06 -4.21
N GLU A 77 -12.95 -8.97 -3.82
CA GLU A 77 -13.28 -10.22 -3.18
C GLU A 77 -13.39 -10.07 -1.65
N ALA A 78 -14.34 -10.80 -1.05
CA ALA A 78 -14.53 -10.89 0.40
C ALA A 78 -13.88 -12.14 1.01
N SER A 79 -13.13 -12.93 0.23
CA SER A 79 -12.40 -14.12 0.64
C SER A 79 -10.93 -14.01 0.28
N PRO A 80 -10.03 -14.81 0.86
CA PRO A 80 -8.63 -14.79 0.47
C PRO A 80 -8.46 -15.13 -1.01
N THR A 81 -7.55 -14.41 -1.67
CA THR A 81 -7.26 -14.60 -3.09
C THR A 81 -5.77 -14.69 -3.36
N LEU A 82 -5.42 -15.55 -4.32
CA LEU A 82 -4.12 -15.55 -4.98
C LEU A 82 -4.28 -14.89 -6.35
N ARG A 83 -3.55 -13.82 -6.57
CA ARG A 83 -3.45 -13.13 -7.85
C ARG A 83 -2.09 -13.44 -8.47
N ARG A 84 -2.12 -13.87 -9.72
CA ARG A 84 -0.93 -14.05 -10.57
C ARG A 84 -1.07 -13.03 -11.68
N ASP A 85 -0.14 -12.19 -11.89
CA ASP A 85 0.00 -11.15 -12.91
C ASP A 85 0.12 -9.73 -12.33
N PRO A 86 0.98 -8.93 -12.94
CA PRO A 86 1.13 -7.55 -12.56
C PRO A 86 -0.13 -6.75 -12.93
N TYR A 87 -0.50 -5.84 -12.07
CA TYR A 87 -1.51 -4.82 -12.37
C TYR A 87 -0.96 -3.84 -13.39
N ASP A 88 -1.79 -3.43 -14.32
CA ASP A 88 -1.47 -2.30 -15.19
C ASP A 88 -2.14 -1.03 -14.65
N LEU A 89 -1.38 -0.23 -13.90
CA LEU A 89 -1.86 1.06 -13.39
C LEU A 89 -2.11 2.09 -14.50
N TYR A 90 -1.72 1.77 -15.75
CA TYR A 90 -2.06 2.59 -16.91
C TYR A 90 -3.48 2.34 -17.42
N SER A 91 -4.06 1.20 -17.07
CA SER A 91 -5.39 0.84 -17.53
C SER A 91 -6.43 1.77 -16.92
N PRO A 92 -7.23 2.46 -17.73
CA PRO A 92 -8.36 3.23 -17.23
C PRO A 92 -9.35 2.38 -16.43
N ALA A 93 -9.43 1.08 -16.70
CA ALA A 93 -10.25 0.13 -15.97
C ALA A 93 -9.79 -0.03 -14.51
N THR A 94 -8.49 0.12 -14.23
CA THR A 94 -7.93 0.00 -12.89
C THR A 94 -8.35 1.16 -11.97
N TYR A 95 -8.42 2.38 -12.50
CA TYR A 95 -8.75 3.58 -11.73
C TYR A 95 -9.98 4.34 -12.26
N ASN A 96 -10.59 3.84 -13.31
CA ASN A 96 -11.69 4.55 -14.01
C ASN A 96 -11.36 6.04 -14.27
N SER A 97 -10.09 6.34 -14.51
CA SER A 97 -9.59 7.72 -14.63
C SER A 97 -8.42 7.83 -15.59
N ALA A 98 -8.65 8.49 -16.73
CA ALA A 98 -7.59 8.84 -17.68
C ALA A 98 -6.50 9.70 -17.03
N ARG A 99 -6.83 10.49 -16.00
CA ARG A 99 -5.90 11.32 -15.25
C ARG A 99 -4.89 10.48 -14.47
N ALA A 100 -5.35 9.41 -13.82
CA ALA A 100 -4.48 8.50 -13.08
C ALA A 100 -3.50 7.79 -14.04
N ALA A 101 -4.00 7.29 -15.16
CA ALA A 101 -3.16 6.66 -16.19
C ALA A 101 -2.09 7.62 -16.71
N THR A 102 -2.44 8.89 -16.96
CA THR A 102 -1.47 9.92 -17.39
C THR A 102 -0.40 10.18 -16.33
N TYR A 103 -0.79 10.28 -15.07
CA TYR A 103 0.14 10.46 -13.95
C TYR A 103 1.14 9.30 -13.86
N PHE A 104 0.67 8.05 -13.87
CA PHE A 104 1.54 6.88 -13.76
C PHE A 104 2.48 6.71 -14.96
N ARG A 105 2.03 7.08 -16.17
CA ARG A 105 2.95 7.15 -17.34
C ARG A 105 4.04 8.19 -17.16
N SER A 106 3.70 9.37 -16.60
CA SER A 106 4.67 10.41 -16.32
C SER A 106 5.65 10.01 -15.22
N LEU A 107 5.18 9.26 -14.20
CA LEU A 107 6.02 8.71 -13.14
C LEU A 107 7.04 7.71 -13.72
N ASP A 108 6.58 6.75 -14.51
CA ASP A 108 7.46 5.76 -15.13
C ASP A 108 8.48 6.43 -16.08
N ALA A 109 8.04 7.42 -16.87
CA ALA A 109 8.94 8.17 -17.74
C ALA A 109 10.03 8.94 -16.95
N ALA A 110 9.67 9.48 -15.77
CA ALA A 110 10.65 10.16 -14.91
C ALA A 110 11.63 9.15 -14.28
N LEU A 111 11.14 7.98 -13.82
CA LEU A 111 12.00 6.91 -13.31
C LEU A 111 12.95 6.37 -14.39
N ASP A 112 12.47 6.19 -15.62
CA ASP A 112 13.28 5.71 -16.74
C ASP A 112 14.34 6.74 -17.16
N LYS A 113 13.96 8.03 -17.23
CA LYS A 113 14.88 9.12 -17.53
C LYS A 113 16.04 9.20 -16.53
N ASN A 114 15.73 9.02 -15.25
CA ASN A 114 16.71 9.07 -14.17
C ASN A 114 17.43 7.74 -13.98
N ARG A 115 17.11 6.70 -14.76
CA ARG A 115 17.58 5.32 -14.58
C ARG A 115 17.39 4.83 -13.13
N ALA A 116 16.32 5.31 -12.49
CA ALA A 116 16.03 4.97 -11.12
C ALA A 116 15.62 3.50 -10.99
N PRO A 117 16.12 2.79 -9.98
CA PRO A 117 15.63 1.46 -9.67
C PRO A 117 14.17 1.48 -9.22
N GLY A 118 13.56 0.30 -9.07
CA GLY A 118 12.25 0.13 -8.48
C GLY A 118 11.14 -0.23 -9.47
N PRO A 119 9.93 -0.43 -8.92
CA PRO A 119 8.80 -0.88 -9.71
C PRO A 119 8.34 0.16 -10.72
N ARG A 120 7.81 -0.32 -11.85
CA ARG A 120 7.14 0.51 -12.86
C ARG A 120 5.65 0.36 -12.73
N ALA A 121 4.94 1.48 -12.71
CA ALA A 121 3.50 1.53 -12.49
C ALA A 121 2.71 0.64 -13.47
N ARG A 122 3.18 0.48 -14.70
CA ARG A 122 2.55 -0.43 -15.69
C ARG A 122 2.57 -1.92 -15.28
N LYS A 123 3.39 -2.29 -14.30
CA LYS A 123 3.53 -3.68 -13.80
C LYS A 123 3.52 -3.73 -12.27
N ALA A 124 2.90 -2.75 -11.64
CA ALA A 124 2.93 -2.62 -10.20
C ALA A 124 1.53 -2.54 -9.60
N HIS A 125 1.48 -2.69 -8.31
CA HIS A 125 0.31 -2.49 -7.49
C HIS A 125 0.51 -1.28 -6.58
N LEU A 126 -0.58 -0.62 -6.19
CA LEU A 126 -0.58 0.39 -5.15
C LEU A 126 -1.27 -0.18 -3.90
N ALA A 127 -0.64 0.01 -2.76
CA ALA A 127 -1.19 -0.36 -1.46
C ALA A 127 -0.91 0.76 -0.44
N VAL A 128 -1.53 0.69 0.72
CA VAL A 128 -1.43 1.70 1.77
C VAL A 128 -1.39 1.05 3.14
N ALA A 129 -0.66 1.63 4.09
CA ALA A 129 -0.56 1.11 5.44
C ALA A 129 -1.76 1.47 6.36
N ASN A 130 -2.93 1.68 5.77
CA ASN A 130 -4.16 2.04 6.48
C ASN A 130 -5.36 1.30 5.87
N ALA A 131 -6.00 0.43 6.66
CA ALA A 131 -7.14 -0.36 6.20
C ALA A 131 -8.37 0.48 5.85
N GLU A 132 -8.64 1.58 6.57
CA GLU A 132 -9.78 2.48 6.28
C GLU A 132 -9.57 3.20 4.94
N ALA A 133 -8.34 3.61 4.66
CA ALA A 133 -8.00 4.18 3.36
C ALA A 133 -8.15 3.15 2.23
N ALA A 134 -7.71 1.92 2.44
CA ALA A 134 -7.89 0.83 1.48
C ALA A 134 -9.36 0.50 1.23
N ALA A 135 -10.21 0.56 2.26
CA ALA A 135 -11.65 0.27 2.16
C ALA A 135 -12.42 1.23 1.24
N GLN A 136 -11.85 2.39 0.91
CA GLN A 136 -12.46 3.32 -0.05
C GLN A 136 -12.47 2.77 -1.49
N TRP A 137 -11.66 1.75 -1.77
CA TRP A 137 -11.52 1.13 -3.10
C TRP A 137 -12.02 -0.31 -3.18
N GLY A 138 -12.72 -0.79 -2.15
CA GLY A 138 -13.28 -2.14 -2.10
C GLY A 138 -13.13 -2.78 -0.73
N THR A 139 -13.19 -4.10 -0.66
CA THR A 139 -12.90 -4.84 0.58
C THR A 139 -11.44 -4.62 0.96
N ALA A 140 -11.19 -4.03 2.13
CA ALA A 140 -9.82 -3.89 2.62
C ALA A 140 -9.21 -5.27 2.88
N ALA A 141 -8.05 -5.54 2.29
CA ALA A 141 -7.33 -6.79 2.45
C ALA A 141 -5.85 -6.53 2.69
N SER A 142 -5.23 -7.27 3.60
CA SER A 142 -3.78 -7.29 3.76
C SER A 142 -3.13 -7.96 2.56
N ILE A 143 -2.01 -7.41 2.09
CA ILE A 143 -1.34 -7.85 0.86
C ILE A 143 0.00 -8.48 1.19
N TRP A 144 0.26 -9.61 0.53
CA TRP A 144 1.45 -10.43 0.70
C TRP A 144 2.05 -10.77 -0.66
N PRO A 145 3.03 -10.00 -1.13
CA PRO A 145 3.77 -10.33 -2.35
C PRO A 145 4.53 -11.64 -2.19
N LEU A 146 4.49 -12.48 -3.21
CA LEU A 146 5.18 -13.77 -3.24
C LEU A 146 6.43 -13.68 -4.13
N GLY A 147 7.51 -14.33 -3.70
CA GLY A 147 8.76 -14.40 -4.42
C GLY A 147 9.50 -13.07 -4.53
N ALA A 148 10.18 -12.88 -5.64
CA ALA A 148 10.91 -11.64 -5.91
C ALA A 148 9.95 -10.45 -5.99
N THR A 149 10.25 -9.43 -5.20
CA THR A 149 9.40 -8.24 -5.10
C THR A 149 10.28 -7.01 -5.08
N THR A 150 9.93 -6.01 -5.89
CA THR A 150 10.48 -4.67 -5.76
C THR A 150 9.39 -3.74 -5.27
N TYR A 151 9.75 -2.77 -4.44
CA TYR A 151 8.80 -1.80 -3.94
C TYR A 151 9.41 -0.40 -3.87
N ALA A 152 8.57 0.61 -3.88
CA ALA A 152 8.98 1.99 -3.71
C ALA A 152 7.93 2.76 -2.91
N TRP A 153 8.38 3.69 -2.08
CA TRP A 153 7.54 4.59 -1.32
C TRP A 153 8.21 5.94 -1.12
N GLY A 154 7.46 6.95 -0.73
CA GLY A 154 8.00 8.28 -0.54
C GLY A 154 7.15 9.12 0.42
N PRO A 155 7.65 10.32 0.80
CA PRO A 155 6.95 11.23 1.69
C PRO A 155 5.68 11.81 1.08
N THR A 156 5.54 11.72 -0.23
CA THR A 156 4.38 12.21 -0.98
C THR A 156 3.49 11.05 -1.40
N VAL A 157 2.18 11.31 -1.45
CA VAL A 157 1.16 10.37 -1.88
C VAL A 157 1.32 10.09 -3.38
N PHE A 158 1.25 8.82 -3.78
CA PHE A 158 1.23 8.43 -5.22
C PHE A 158 -0.04 8.89 -5.95
N TRP A 159 -1.04 9.38 -5.24
CA TRP A 159 -2.27 9.83 -5.86
C TRP A 159 -2.06 11.02 -6.80
N PRO A 160 -2.67 11.03 -7.99
CA PRO A 160 -2.32 11.92 -9.08
C PRO A 160 -2.61 13.38 -8.78
N ALA A 161 -1.61 14.11 -8.33
CA ALA A 161 -1.55 15.56 -8.42
C ALA A 161 -0.75 15.90 -9.68
N LYS A 162 -1.37 16.63 -10.59
CA LYS A 162 -1.03 16.80 -12.01
C LYS A 162 0.44 17.12 -12.31
N ASP A 163 1.19 17.67 -11.34
CA ASP A 163 2.54 18.21 -11.59
C ASP A 163 3.62 17.58 -10.69
N ARG A 164 3.33 16.44 -10.03
CA ARG A 164 4.21 15.87 -9.02
C ARG A 164 4.95 14.59 -9.42
N ALA A 165 4.73 14.06 -10.62
CA ALA A 165 5.34 12.79 -11.01
C ALA A 165 6.88 12.82 -10.95
N ILE A 166 7.50 13.93 -11.37
CA ILE A 166 8.96 14.11 -11.33
C ILE A 166 9.44 14.21 -9.88
N THR A 167 8.83 15.07 -9.07
CA THR A 167 9.18 15.25 -7.66
C THR A 167 8.98 13.94 -6.86
N VAL A 168 7.93 13.19 -7.17
CA VAL A 168 7.71 11.86 -6.57
C VAL A 168 8.83 10.92 -6.97
N ALA A 169 9.19 10.82 -8.27
CA ALA A 169 10.25 9.96 -8.74
C ALA A 169 11.61 10.25 -8.08
N GLU A 170 11.91 11.51 -7.79
CA GLU A 170 13.16 11.94 -7.14
C GLU A 170 13.19 11.67 -5.63
N SER A 171 12.03 11.52 -5.00
CA SER A 171 11.90 11.31 -3.54
C SER A 171 11.62 9.86 -3.14
N LEU A 172 11.56 8.94 -4.10
CA LEU A 172 11.27 7.53 -3.81
C LEU A 172 12.42 6.85 -3.08
N ARG A 173 12.06 6.10 -2.06
CA ARG A 173 12.89 5.07 -1.45
C ARG A 173 12.54 3.74 -2.09
N VAL A 174 13.53 3.03 -2.58
CA VAL A 174 13.36 1.79 -3.34
C VAL A 174 13.99 0.64 -2.59
N ASP A 175 13.21 -0.41 -2.39
CA ASP A 175 13.61 -1.65 -1.69
C ASP A 175 14.22 -1.42 -0.30
N GLU A 176 13.86 -0.31 0.34
CA GLU A 176 14.34 0.04 1.68
C GLU A 176 13.24 0.68 2.55
N GLY A 177 13.35 0.54 3.87
CA GLY A 177 12.55 1.26 4.85
C GLY A 177 11.04 0.96 4.80
N LEU A 178 10.59 -0.21 4.33
CA LEU A 178 9.17 -0.53 4.25
C LEU A 178 8.47 -0.45 5.62
N ALA A 179 9.15 -0.82 6.70
CA ALA A 179 8.61 -0.68 8.06
C ALA A 179 8.33 0.79 8.42
N ASP A 180 9.16 1.73 7.94
CA ASP A 180 8.92 3.17 8.14
C ASP A 180 7.72 3.64 7.31
N CYS A 181 7.62 3.16 6.06
CA CYS A 181 6.45 3.40 5.22
C CYS A 181 5.14 3.00 5.94
N ILE A 182 5.13 1.81 6.56
CA ILE A 182 3.97 1.28 7.28
C ILE A 182 3.67 2.14 8.51
N ARG A 183 4.65 2.45 9.35
CA ARG A 183 4.47 3.28 10.56
C ARG A 183 3.96 4.69 10.23
N ASP A 184 4.42 5.24 9.13
CA ASP A 184 4.02 6.57 8.65
C ASP A 184 2.64 6.57 7.95
N GLY A 185 2.00 5.42 7.76
CA GLY A 185 0.72 5.30 7.05
C GLY A 185 0.80 5.67 5.58
N ARG A 186 1.96 5.44 4.93
CA ARG A 186 2.24 5.85 3.55
C ARG A 186 1.70 4.85 2.53
N GLU A 187 1.64 5.32 1.29
CA GLU A 187 1.39 4.46 0.14
C GLU A 187 2.68 3.80 -0.32
N VAL A 188 2.57 2.57 -0.80
CA VAL A 188 3.65 1.81 -1.39
C VAL A 188 3.26 1.32 -2.78
N LEU A 189 4.14 1.55 -3.74
CA LEU A 189 4.09 0.97 -5.07
C LEU A 189 4.93 -0.31 -5.04
N TYR A 190 4.40 -1.47 -5.44
CA TYR A 190 5.14 -2.71 -5.43
C TYR A 190 4.87 -3.54 -6.69
N ALA A 191 5.86 -4.27 -7.15
CA ALA A 191 5.78 -5.20 -8.26
C ALA A 191 6.25 -6.59 -7.83
N CYS A 192 5.46 -7.60 -8.15
CA CYS A 192 5.73 -9.01 -7.90
C CYS A 192 4.98 -9.85 -8.95
N ASP A 193 5.38 -11.10 -9.11
CA ASP A 193 4.72 -12.02 -10.07
C ASP A 193 3.42 -12.59 -9.50
N ALA A 194 3.31 -12.66 -8.18
CA ALA A 194 2.08 -13.11 -7.53
C ALA A 194 1.93 -12.42 -6.18
N SER A 195 0.69 -12.31 -5.72
CA SER A 195 0.38 -11.80 -4.39
C SER A 195 -0.84 -12.49 -3.79
N ILE A 196 -0.87 -12.57 -2.47
CA ILE A 196 -2.05 -13.00 -1.70
C ILE A 196 -2.69 -11.76 -1.11
N ALA A 197 -4.02 -11.70 -1.19
CA ALA A 197 -4.84 -10.74 -0.48
C ALA A 197 -5.71 -11.48 0.55
N VAL A 198 -5.67 -11.05 1.81
CA VAL A 198 -6.50 -11.62 2.88
C VAL A 198 -7.37 -10.50 3.46
N PRO A 199 -8.71 -10.60 3.39
CA PRO A 199 -9.62 -9.60 3.92
C PRO A 199 -9.37 -9.28 5.40
N VAL A 200 -9.51 -8.01 5.77
CA VAL A 200 -9.32 -7.52 7.16
C VAL A 200 -10.22 -8.27 8.15
N SER A 201 -11.41 -8.70 7.73
CA SER A 201 -12.31 -9.54 8.55
C SER A 201 -11.69 -10.87 9.01
N MET A 202 -10.64 -11.34 8.32
CA MET A 202 -9.91 -12.57 8.63
C MET A 202 -8.53 -12.30 9.25
N GLU A 203 -8.20 -11.04 9.54
CA GLU A 203 -6.86 -10.64 10.00
C GLU A 203 -6.46 -11.33 11.32
N ALA A 204 -7.35 -11.44 12.29
CA ALA A 204 -7.05 -12.11 13.54
C ALA A 204 -6.66 -13.59 13.33
N SER A 205 -7.41 -14.29 12.47
CA SER A 205 -7.11 -15.69 12.14
C SER A 205 -5.84 -15.82 11.31
N LEU A 206 -5.57 -14.85 10.44
CA LEU A 206 -4.31 -14.78 9.69
C LEU A 206 -3.12 -14.61 10.64
N ARG A 207 -3.18 -13.66 11.59
CA ARG A 207 -2.13 -13.45 12.60
C ARG A 207 -1.85 -14.73 13.39
N ALA A 208 -2.91 -15.39 13.85
CA ALA A 208 -2.78 -16.67 14.55
C ALA A 208 -2.08 -17.73 13.69
N GLY A 209 -2.48 -17.86 12.42
CA GLY A 209 -1.89 -18.83 11.50
C GLY A 209 -0.42 -18.53 11.15
N LEU A 210 -0.03 -17.27 11.18
CA LEU A 210 1.35 -16.83 10.94
C LEU A 210 2.23 -16.78 12.21
N GLY A 211 1.66 -17.04 13.40
CA GLY A 211 2.38 -16.92 14.67
C GLY A 211 2.73 -15.48 15.06
N LEU A 212 1.92 -14.51 14.66
CA LEU A 212 2.11 -13.07 14.90
C LEU A 212 1.25 -12.54 16.08
N LEU A 213 0.90 -13.40 17.02
CA LEU A 213 0.13 -13.04 18.22
C LEU A 213 1.06 -12.61 19.36
#